data_0d2e0dd6a9a493c118932e7666f281e6
#
_entry.id   0d2e0dd6a9a493c118932e7666f281e6
#
_cell.length_a   1.000
_cell.length_b   1.000
_cell.length_c   1.000
_cell.angle_alpha   90.00
_cell.angle_beta   90.00
_cell.angle_gamma   90.00
#
_symmetry.space_group_name_H-M   'P 1'
#
loop_
_entity.id
_entity.type
_entity.pdbx_description
1 polymer ?
#
loop_
_entity_poly.entity_id
_entity_poly.type
_entity_poly.pdbx_seq_one_letter_code
_entity_poly.pdbx_strand_id
1 'polypeptide(L)'
;MSRVLLRLTALIGAEAAQLLCDRLGGRSVYIPAIPSPSSRLVLAIGHAASAKLSNAMPGARLLVPSANAVRRDRIKAAVQWDRSRGLPASEIASRHGVTTRYVQLLLKEKT
;
A
#
# COMPACT_ATOMS: atom_id res chain seq x y z
N MET A 1 1.17 -3.71 -7.64
CA MET A 1 0.62 -2.79 -6.65
C MET A 1 -0.84 -3.13 -6.38
N SER A 2 -1.28 -3.04 -5.14
CA SER A 2 -2.65 -3.32 -4.72
C SER A 2 -3.65 -2.36 -5.36
N ARG A 3 -4.81 -2.87 -5.78
CA ARG A 3 -5.89 -2.01 -6.29
C ARG A 3 -6.37 -1.00 -5.26
N VAL A 4 -6.41 -1.41 -3.99
CA VAL A 4 -6.82 -0.54 -2.90
C VAL A 4 -5.84 0.62 -2.75
N LEU A 5 -4.54 0.34 -2.79
CA LEU A 5 -3.51 1.36 -2.68
C LEU A 5 -3.54 2.32 -3.88
N LEU A 6 -3.73 1.81 -5.09
CA LEU A 6 -3.87 2.65 -6.28
C LEU A 6 -5.07 3.60 -6.18
N ARG A 7 -6.21 3.06 -5.72
CA ARG A 7 -7.42 3.86 -5.54
C ARG A 7 -7.23 4.93 -4.46
N LEU A 8 -6.62 4.56 -3.33
CA LEU A 8 -6.31 5.51 -2.27
C LEU A 8 -5.39 6.62 -2.75
N THR A 9 -4.33 6.26 -3.46
CA THR A 9 -3.39 7.24 -4.01
C THR A 9 -4.08 8.21 -4.96
N ALA A 10 -5.00 7.72 -5.79
CA ALA A 10 -5.76 8.56 -6.70
C ALA A 10 -6.71 9.51 -5.97
N LEU A 11 -7.30 9.06 -4.85
CA LEU A 11 -8.28 9.83 -4.09
C LEU A 11 -7.65 10.85 -3.15
N ILE A 12 -6.59 10.48 -2.42
CA ILE A 12 -6.02 11.30 -1.35
C ILE A 12 -4.55 11.65 -1.55
N GLY A 13 -3.94 11.18 -2.62
CA GLY A 13 -2.52 11.42 -2.89
C GLY A 13 -1.61 10.37 -2.27
N ALA A 14 -0.39 10.28 -2.80
CA ALA A 14 0.58 9.26 -2.39
C ALA A 14 0.99 9.41 -0.92
N GLU A 15 1.20 10.64 -0.46
CA GLU A 15 1.64 10.91 0.92
C GLU A 15 0.58 10.49 1.95
N ALA A 16 -0.67 10.92 1.75
CA ALA A 16 -1.76 10.55 2.65
C ALA A 16 -2.06 9.06 2.59
N ALA A 17 -1.99 8.44 1.42
CA ALA A 17 -2.17 7.00 1.29
C ALA A 17 -1.08 6.23 2.05
N GLN A 18 0.16 6.68 1.97
CA GLN A 18 1.27 6.07 2.71
C GLN A 18 1.07 6.21 4.23
N LEU A 19 0.67 7.39 4.71
CA LEU A 19 0.37 7.61 6.13
C LEU A 19 -0.76 6.69 6.61
N LEU A 20 -1.78 6.51 5.80
CA LEU A 20 -2.90 5.62 6.14
C LEU A 20 -2.40 4.18 6.31
N CYS A 21 -1.59 3.69 5.38
CA CYS A 21 -1.01 2.35 5.48
C CYS A 21 -0.08 2.20 6.69
N ASP A 22 0.71 3.22 6.99
CA ASP A 22 1.66 3.18 8.11
C ASP A 22 0.94 3.17 9.46
N ARG A 23 -0.14 3.92 9.60
CA ARG A 23 -0.83 4.10 10.88
C ARG A 23 -1.98 3.14 11.09
N LEU A 24 -2.70 2.79 10.04
CA LEU A 24 -3.90 1.95 10.13
C LEU A 24 -3.82 0.70 9.23
N GLY A 25 -2.66 0.37 8.71
CA GLY A 25 -2.49 -0.76 7.82
C GLY A 25 -2.85 -2.09 8.47
N GLY A 26 -3.45 -2.98 7.66
CA GLY A 26 -3.90 -4.30 8.11
C GLY A 26 -5.21 -4.29 8.88
N ARG A 27 -5.87 -3.14 8.98
CA ARG A 27 -7.13 -2.98 9.72
C ARG A 27 -8.27 -2.60 8.79
N SER A 28 -9.48 -2.95 9.20
CA SER A 28 -10.70 -2.46 8.58
C SER A 28 -11.06 -1.12 9.21
N VAL A 29 -11.15 -0.06 8.40
CA VAL A 29 -11.41 1.30 8.87
C VAL A 29 -12.75 1.76 8.34
N TYR A 30 -13.60 2.27 9.24
CA TYR A 30 -14.88 2.87 8.87
C TYR A 30 -14.64 4.30 8.37
N ILE A 31 -15.26 4.62 7.21
CA ILE A 31 -15.17 5.96 6.62
C ILE A 31 -16.48 6.68 6.87
N PRO A 32 -16.53 7.65 7.82
CA PRO A 32 -17.77 8.35 8.12
C PRO A 32 -18.16 9.27 6.96
N ALA A 33 -19.46 9.49 6.80
CA ALA A 33 -19.97 10.42 5.78
C ALA A 33 -19.48 11.83 6.04
N ILE A 34 -19.38 12.23 7.30
CA ILE A 34 -18.86 13.53 7.72
C ILE A 34 -17.67 13.28 8.66
N PRO A 35 -16.43 13.68 8.27
CA PRO A 35 -15.28 13.44 9.13
C PRO A 35 -15.37 14.23 10.44
N SER A 36 -15.13 13.53 11.54
CA SER A 36 -15.05 14.13 12.87
C SER A 36 -13.60 14.39 13.25
N PRO A 37 -13.26 15.50 13.93
CA PRO A 37 -11.88 15.75 14.37
C PRO A 37 -11.31 14.65 15.26
N SER A 38 -12.14 13.89 15.96
CA SER A 38 -11.73 12.80 16.83
C SER A 38 -11.73 11.44 16.13
N SER A 39 -12.14 11.36 14.88
CA SER A 39 -12.17 10.07 14.17
C SER A 39 -10.76 9.53 13.96
N ARG A 40 -10.65 8.20 13.97
CA ARG A 40 -9.38 7.50 13.73
C ARG A 40 -8.77 7.89 12.39
N LEU A 41 -9.61 8.06 11.39
CA LEU A 41 -9.18 8.43 10.04
C LEU A 41 -8.56 9.83 10.02
N VAL A 42 -9.21 10.83 10.63
CA VAL A 42 -8.69 12.20 10.71
C VAL A 42 -7.37 12.25 11.49
N LEU A 43 -7.28 11.51 12.59
CA LEU A 43 -6.06 11.44 13.37
C LEU A 43 -4.89 10.82 12.59
N ALA A 44 -5.20 9.91 11.67
CA ALA A 44 -4.18 9.23 10.88
C ALA A 44 -3.69 10.05 9.68
N ILE A 45 -4.61 10.67 8.92
CA ILE A 45 -4.27 11.29 7.63
C ILE A 45 -4.66 12.76 7.52
N GLY A 46 -5.26 13.33 8.55
CA GLY A 46 -5.70 14.73 8.56
C GLY A 46 -7.09 14.93 7.98
N HIS A 47 -7.64 16.12 8.23
CA HIS A 47 -9.02 16.43 7.85
C HIS A 47 -9.21 16.49 6.33
N ALA A 48 -8.30 17.11 5.59
CA ALA A 48 -8.44 17.28 4.14
C ALA A 48 -8.50 15.95 3.41
N ALA A 49 -7.58 15.03 3.71
CA ALA A 49 -7.56 13.70 3.10
C ALA A 49 -8.78 12.88 3.52
N SER A 50 -9.18 12.97 4.79
CA SER A 50 -10.38 12.29 5.30
C SER A 50 -11.65 12.78 4.61
N ALA A 51 -11.76 14.08 4.36
CA ALA A 51 -12.91 14.64 3.63
C ALA A 51 -12.99 14.09 2.21
N LYS A 52 -11.87 13.94 1.54
CA LYS A 52 -11.82 13.34 0.20
C LYS A 52 -12.32 11.90 0.20
N LEU A 53 -11.90 11.09 1.19
CA LEU A 53 -12.39 9.73 1.33
C LEU A 53 -13.87 9.69 1.66
N SER A 54 -14.32 10.55 2.56
CA SER A 54 -15.74 10.63 2.93
C SER A 54 -16.63 10.99 1.75
N ASN A 55 -16.16 11.85 0.85
CA ASN A 55 -16.89 12.19 -0.37
C ASN A 55 -16.93 11.02 -1.36
N ALA A 56 -15.85 10.25 -1.46
CA ALA A 56 -15.74 9.16 -2.43
C ALA A 56 -16.48 7.91 -1.98
N MET A 57 -16.44 7.58 -0.70
CA MET A 57 -17.01 6.34 -0.17
C MET A 57 -17.59 6.51 1.24
N PRO A 58 -18.63 7.34 1.39
CA PRO A 58 -19.23 7.59 2.71
C PRO A 58 -19.86 6.32 3.27
N GLY A 59 -19.65 6.06 4.56
CA GLY A 59 -20.23 4.91 5.24
C GLY A 59 -19.59 3.57 4.91
N ALA A 60 -18.54 3.55 4.10
CA ALA A 60 -17.87 2.31 3.71
C ALA A 60 -16.88 1.83 4.78
N ARG A 61 -16.61 0.54 4.78
CA ARG A 61 -15.48 -0.03 5.51
C ARG A 61 -14.37 -0.33 4.52
N LEU A 62 -13.19 0.17 4.81
CA LEU A 62 -12.02 0.02 3.97
C LEU A 62 -11.00 -0.87 4.67
N LEU A 63 -10.61 -1.97 4.00
CA LEU A 63 -9.49 -2.78 4.46
C LEU A 63 -8.20 -2.11 3.97
N VAL A 64 -7.47 -1.50 4.89
CA VAL A 64 -6.25 -0.76 4.59
C VAL A 64 -5.08 -1.73 4.40
N PRO A 65 -4.34 -1.69 3.28
CA PRO A 65 -3.16 -2.53 3.10
C PRO A 65 -2.12 -2.24 4.19
N SER A 66 -1.47 -3.29 4.70
CA SER A 66 -0.40 -3.10 5.67
C SER A 66 0.83 -2.49 5.00
N ALA A 67 1.64 -1.77 5.79
CA ALA A 67 2.91 -1.22 5.30
C ALA A 67 3.83 -2.34 4.78
N ASN A 68 3.84 -3.50 5.44
CA ASN A 68 4.61 -4.66 5.00
C ASN A 68 4.11 -5.21 3.67
N ALA A 69 2.79 -5.30 3.48
CA ALA A 69 2.21 -5.75 2.22
C ALA A 69 2.53 -4.78 1.08
N VAL A 70 2.45 -3.48 1.33
CA VAL A 70 2.79 -2.44 0.34
C VAL A 70 4.27 -2.55 -0.04
N ARG A 71 5.15 -2.69 0.95
CA ARG A 71 6.58 -2.84 0.72
C ARG A 71 6.89 -4.10 -0.08
N ARG A 72 6.24 -5.22 0.27
CA ARG A 72 6.39 -6.49 -0.45
C ARG A 72 5.97 -6.37 -1.91
N ASP A 73 4.83 -5.74 -2.18
CA ASP A 73 4.35 -5.52 -3.55
C ASP A 73 5.33 -4.68 -4.37
N ARG A 74 5.91 -3.65 -3.74
CA ARG A 74 6.91 -2.79 -4.38
C ARG A 74 8.18 -3.57 -4.72
N ILE A 75 8.67 -4.37 -3.79
CA ILE A 75 9.85 -5.22 -4.02
C ILE A 75 9.56 -6.25 -5.10
N LYS A 76 8.39 -6.87 -5.07
CA LYS A 76 7.99 -7.85 -6.08
C LYS A 76 7.99 -7.24 -7.48
N ALA A 77 7.43 -6.06 -7.64
CA ALA A 77 7.41 -5.35 -8.94
C ALA A 77 8.83 -5.06 -9.43
N ALA A 78 9.72 -4.60 -8.55
CA ALA A 78 11.12 -4.32 -8.89
C ALA A 78 11.87 -5.61 -9.26
N VAL A 79 11.63 -6.69 -8.55
CA VAL A 79 12.23 -8.00 -8.83
C VAL A 79 11.78 -8.53 -10.20
N GLN A 80 10.50 -8.43 -10.50
CA GLN A 80 9.95 -8.86 -11.79
C GLN A 80 10.55 -8.03 -12.95
N TRP A 81 10.70 -6.73 -12.74
CA TRP A 81 11.33 -5.86 -13.72
C TRP A 81 12.78 -6.27 -13.99
N ASP A 82 13.57 -6.49 -12.93
CA ASP A 82 14.97 -6.91 -13.08
C ASP A 82 15.07 -8.28 -13.77
N ARG A 83 14.17 -9.20 -13.44
CA ARG A 83 14.15 -10.52 -14.07
C ARG A 83 13.83 -10.43 -15.56
N SER A 84 12.91 -9.55 -15.94
CA SER A 84 12.56 -9.33 -17.34
C SER A 84 13.73 -8.78 -18.15
N ARG A 85 14.71 -8.15 -17.49
CA ARG A 85 15.95 -7.66 -18.11
C ARG A 85 17.06 -8.72 -18.13
N GLY A 86 16.76 -9.95 -17.72
CA GLY A 86 17.71 -11.06 -17.77
C GLY A 86 18.66 -11.18 -16.59
N LEU A 87 18.42 -10.45 -15.48
CA LEU A 87 19.27 -10.55 -14.29
C LEU A 87 19.02 -11.86 -13.54
N PRO A 88 20.08 -12.54 -13.06
CA PRO A 88 19.91 -13.74 -12.25
C PRO A 88 19.39 -13.40 -10.85
N ALA A 89 18.72 -14.35 -10.19
CA ALA A 89 18.12 -14.15 -8.88
C ALA A 89 19.13 -13.69 -7.83
N SER A 90 20.36 -14.19 -7.87
CA SER A 90 21.41 -13.80 -6.93
C SER A 90 21.77 -12.31 -7.04
N GLU A 91 21.84 -11.80 -8.25
CA GLU A 91 22.13 -10.39 -8.50
C GLU A 91 20.97 -9.49 -8.09
N ILE A 92 19.73 -9.91 -8.40
CA ILE A 92 18.53 -9.19 -7.97
C ILE A 92 18.48 -9.10 -6.43
N ALA A 93 18.76 -10.21 -5.75
CA ALA A 93 18.78 -10.25 -4.28
C ALA A 93 19.79 -9.25 -3.71
N SER A 94 20.99 -9.21 -4.28
CA SER A 94 22.03 -8.27 -3.85
C SER A 94 21.60 -6.82 -4.04
N ARG A 95 20.96 -6.48 -5.17
CA ARG A 95 20.52 -5.12 -5.46
C ARG A 95 19.46 -4.61 -4.50
N HIS A 96 18.58 -5.49 -4.02
CA HIS A 96 17.46 -5.12 -3.16
C HIS A 96 17.68 -5.42 -1.69
N GLY A 97 18.86 -5.94 -1.31
CA GLY A 97 19.17 -6.25 0.08
C GLY A 97 18.32 -7.37 0.67
N VAL A 98 17.94 -8.33 -0.15
CA VAL A 98 17.13 -9.49 0.26
C VAL A 98 17.86 -10.79 -0.09
N THR A 99 17.33 -11.93 0.38
CA THR A 99 17.94 -13.22 0.07
C THR A 99 17.55 -13.71 -1.32
N THR A 100 18.40 -14.53 -1.94
CA THR A 100 18.11 -15.19 -3.21
C THR A 100 16.83 -16.02 -3.11
N ARG A 101 16.64 -16.72 -1.99
CA ARG A 101 15.43 -17.51 -1.75
C ARG A 101 14.17 -16.64 -1.77
N TYR A 102 14.23 -15.46 -1.16
CA TYR A 102 13.10 -14.51 -1.16
C TYR A 102 12.76 -14.07 -2.58
N VAL A 103 13.79 -13.75 -3.39
CA VAL A 103 13.59 -13.40 -4.80
C VAL A 103 12.92 -14.54 -5.56
N GLN A 104 13.37 -15.76 -5.37
CA GLN A 104 12.79 -16.93 -6.02
C GLN A 104 11.33 -17.14 -5.63
N LEU A 105 11.00 -16.94 -4.34
CA LEU A 105 9.62 -17.02 -3.88
C LEU A 105 8.74 -15.95 -4.53
N LEU A 106 9.22 -14.72 -4.62
CA LEU A 106 8.48 -13.63 -5.26
C LEU A 106 8.23 -13.91 -6.75
N LEU A 107 9.21 -14.46 -7.45
CA LEU A 107 9.08 -14.78 -8.87
C LEU A 107 8.11 -15.92 -9.14
N LYS A 108 7.91 -16.82 -8.18
CA LYS A 108 6.95 -17.92 -8.29
C LYS A 108 5.52 -17.48 -8.04
N GLU A 109 5.31 -16.35 -7.37
CA GLU A 109 3.96 -15.85 -7.10
C GLU A 109 3.32 -15.35 -8.39
N LYS A 110 2.11 -15.82 -8.65
CA LYS A 110 1.30 -15.31 -9.75
C LYS A 110 0.61 -14.03 -9.32
N THR A 111 0.65 -13.04 -10.17
CA THR A 111 -0.06 -11.77 -9.94
C THR A 111 -1.54 -11.92 -10.22
#